data_0bde25319c1adf82621dbbf397b16b8b
#
_entry.id   0bde25319c1adf82621dbbf397b16b8b
#
_cell.length_a   1.000
_cell.length_b   1.000
_cell.length_c   1.000
_cell.angle_alpha   90.00
_cell.angle_beta   90.00
_cell.angle_gamma   90.00
#
_symmetry.space_group_name_H-M   'P 1'
#
loop_
_entity.id
_entity.type
_entity.pdbx_description
1 polymer ?
#
loop_
_entity_poly.entity_id
_entity_poly.type
_entity_poly.pdbx_seq_one_letter_code
_entity_poly.pdbx_strand_id
1 'polypeptide(L)'
;PKGMVFTEIRPDLHVQNVEYEPDVPVHLWIDPGYAEAYAVEVIQVVNDQIRVIDEIYERDLITDEIIEIARSKVWWKDAKFGVIDVAGTQHQAMAAPAEVWMEKTGIYFDSQKVKINEGTERLKAFLKTDPVQQREPRIVFNPRCKGILSEFGVQPNPFDGQTRAYRWKMDRDGTIIGETPDDRYNHGVKAVIYGLINRYGYGYITENKKIKVRRW
;
A
#
# COMPACT_ATOMS: atom_id res chain seq x y z
N PRO A 1 5.04 -19.17 -7.83
CA PRO A 1 3.69 -19.58 -8.26
C PRO A 1 3.33 -18.89 -9.58
N LYS A 2 2.74 -19.64 -10.53
CA LYS A 2 2.42 -19.16 -11.88
C LYS A 2 1.43 -17.98 -11.80
N GLY A 3 1.74 -16.89 -12.51
CA GLY A 3 0.84 -15.74 -12.67
C GLY A 3 0.79 -14.73 -11.54
N MET A 4 1.67 -14.78 -10.55
CA MET A 4 1.79 -13.72 -9.54
C MET A 4 2.32 -12.42 -10.17
N VAL A 5 1.78 -11.29 -9.74
CA VAL A 5 2.25 -9.95 -10.19
C VAL A 5 3.61 -9.65 -9.59
N PHE A 6 3.81 -9.93 -8.30
CA PHE A 6 5.04 -9.64 -7.57
C PHE A 6 5.83 -10.90 -7.27
N THR A 7 6.80 -11.21 -8.12
CA THR A 7 7.75 -12.32 -7.94
C THR A 7 9.01 -11.89 -7.21
N GLU A 8 9.20 -10.59 -7.03
CA GLU A 8 10.35 -9.96 -6.38
C GLU A 8 10.29 -10.06 -4.85
N ILE A 9 9.10 -10.34 -4.29
CA ILE A 9 8.95 -10.47 -2.84
C ILE A 9 9.73 -11.67 -2.31
N ARG A 10 10.56 -11.42 -1.34
CA ARG A 10 11.36 -12.43 -0.63
C ARG A 10 11.05 -12.34 0.85
N PRO A 11 10.28 -13.29 1.42
CA PRO A 11 9.88 -13.23 2.82
C PRO A 11 11.06 -13.14 3.79
N ASP A 12 12.16 -13.82 3.49
CA ASP A 12 13.40 -13.80 4.28
C ASP A 12 14.08 -12.42 4.35
N LEU A 13 13.79 -11.53 3.40
CA LEU A 13 14.36 -10.18 3.33
C LEU A 13 13.31 -9.10 3.63
N HIS A 14 12.11 -9.24 3.08
CA HIS A 14 11.10 -8.18 3.13
C HIS A 14 10.18 -8.26 4.35
N VAL A 15 10.07 -9.41 5.02
CA VAL A 15 9.26 -9.54 6.24
C VAL A 15 10.18 -9.43 7.45
N GLN A 16 10.08 -8.30 8.15
CA GLN A 16 10.95 -7.96 9.26
C GLN A 16 10.13 -7.41 10.44
N ASN A 17 10.58 -7.66 11.67
CA ASN A 17 9.96 -7.09 12.87
C ASN A 17 10.29 -5.59 13.00
N VAL A 18 9.80 -4.80 12.04
CA VAL A 18 9.91 -3.35 12.09
C VAL A 18 8.79 -2.78 12.93
N GLU A 19 9.15 -2.29 14.11
CA GLU A 19 8.20 -1.73 15.06
C GLU A 19 8.06 -0.21 14.87
N TYR A 20 6.98 0.34 15.41
CA TYR A 20 6.77 1.76 15.46
C TYR A 20 7.88 2.47 16.23
N GLU A 21 8.50 3.47 15.61
CA GLU A 21 9.48 4.36 16.24
C GLU A 21 8.79 5.67 16.66
N PRO A 22 8.69 5.98 17.96
CA PRO A 22 8.15 7.23 18.45
C PRO A 22 8.87 8.44 17.85
N ASP A 23 8.13 9.52 17.62
CA ASP A 23 8.61 10.79 17.07
C ASP A 23 9.07 10.76 15.60
N VAL A 24 9.02 9.59 14.96
CA VAL A 24 9.13 9.47 13.51
C VAL A 24 7.75 9.65 12.89
N PRO A 25 7.57 10.56 11.91
CA PRO A 25 6.27 10.77 11.29
C PRO A 25 5.69 9.49 10.69
N VAL A 26 4.41 9.26 10.97
CA VAL A 26 3.64 8.16 10.41
C VAL A 26 2.81 8.69 9.23
N HIS A 27 2.87 7.98 8.12
CA HIS A 27 2.08 8.22 6.92
C HIS A 27 1.04 7.11 6.77
N LEU A 28 -0.18 7.47 6.40
CA LEU A 28 -1.27 6.53 6.14
C LEU A 28 -1.49 6.44 4.63
N TRP A 29 -1.25 5.28 4.04
CA TRP A 29 -1.53 5.03 2.63
C TRP A 29 -2.78 4.17 2.53
N ILE A 30 -3.79 4.65 1.81
CA ILE A 30 -5.15 4.13 1.93
C ILE A 30 -5.73 3.77 0.56
N ASP A 31 -6.29 2.56 0.48
CA ASP A 31 -7.21 2.14 -0.57
C ASP A 31 -8.58 1.83 0.08
N PRO A 32 -9.57 2.74 -0.03
CA PRO A 32 -10.86 2.54 0.60
C PRO A 32 -11.65 1.42 -0.08
N GLY A 33 -12.20 0.52 0.70
CA GLY A 33 -13.13 -0.51 0.27
C GLY A 33 -14.24 -0.70 1.31
N TYR A 34 -15.28 -1.44 0.96
CA TYR A 34 -16.34 -1.82 1.89
C TYR A 34 -16.58 -3.33 1.85
N ALA A 35 -17.16 -3.85 0.78
CA ALA A 35 -17.44 -5.28 0.63
C ALA A 35 -16.15 -6.13 0.43
N GLU A 36 -15.10 -5.51 -0.12
CA GLU A 36 -13.75 -6.06 -0.15
C GLU A 36 -12.92 -5.45 1.00
N ALA A 37 -11.61 -5.40 0.89
CA ALA A 37 -10.81 -4.84 1.96
C ALA A 37 -10.80 -3.30 1.94
N TYR A 38 -10.93 -2.68 3.10
CA TYR A 38 -10.48 -1.33 3.38
C TYR A 38 -9.06 -1.43 3.89
N ALA A 39 -8.08 -1.01 3.10
CA ALA A 39 -6.68 -1.12 3.45
C ALA A 39 -6.09 0.22 3.87
N VAL A 40 -5.48 0.27 5.06
CA VAL A 40 -4.67 1.38 5.55
C VAL A 40 -3.29 0.83 5.88
N GLU A 41 -2.33 1.14 5.05
CA GLU A 41 -0.94 0.79 5.29
C GLU A 41 -0.26 1.89 6.10
N VAL A 42 0.32 1.52 7.23
CA VAL A 42 0.91 2.44 8.20
C VAL A 42 2.42 2.48 7.99
N ILE A 43 2.91 3.63 7.55
CA ILE A 43 4.25 3.79 7.02
C ILE A 43 5.10 4.69 7.90
N GLN A 44 6.31 4.25 8.20
CA GLN A 44 7.42 5.12 8.61
C GLN A 44 8.56 4.99 7.61
N VAL A 45 9.27 6.08 7.34
CA VAL A 45 10.47 6.07 6.51
C VAL A 45 11.68 6.38 7.38
N VAL A 46 12.56 5.39 7.51
CA VAL A 46 13.74 5.46 8.37
C VAL A 46 14.96 5.14 7.53
N ASN A 47 15.94 6.04 7.47
CA ASN A 47 17.15 5.88 6.65
C ASN A 47 16.85 5.49 5.20
N ASP A 48 15.90 6.18 4.57
CA ASP A 48 15.40 5.94 3.22
C ASP A 48 14.75 4.56 2.98
N GLN A 49 14.58 3.76 4.04
CA GLN A 49 13.82 2.52 3.99
C GLN A 49 12.35 2.79 4.34
N ILE A 50 11.46 2.29 3.52
CA ILE A 50 10.02 2.30 3.77
C ILE A 50 9.70 1.12 4.67
N ARG A 51 9.13 1.38 5.82
CA ARG A 51 8.69 0.39 6.79
C ARG A 51 7.19 0.41 6.92
N VAL A 52 6.54 -0.66 6.48
CA VAL A 52 5.12 -0.90 6.75
C VAL A 52 5.04 -1.53 8.13
N ILE A 53 4.79 -0.69 9.13
CA ILE A 53 4.92 -1.04 10.55
C ILE A 53 3.65 -1.66 11.13
N ASP A 54 2.50 -1.31 10.55
CA ASP A 54 1.18 -1.80 10.95
C ASP A 54 0.23 -1.70 9.75
N GLU A 55 -0.94 -2.30 9.89
CA GLU A 55 -1.97 -2.32 8.87
C GLU A 55 -3.35 -2.31 9.53
N ILE A 56 -4.31 -1.62 8.90
CA ILE A 56 -5.73 -1.84 9.13
C ILE A 56 -6.27 -2.45 7.83
N TYR A 57 -6.78 -3.66 7.90
CA TYR A 57 -7.26 -4.41 6.74
C TYR A 57 -8.58 -5.08 7.11
N GLU A 58 -9.67 -4.36 6.86
CA GLU A 58 -10.99 -4.71 7.32
C GLU A 58 -11.99 -4.69 6.17
N ARG A 59 -13.13 -5.34 6.33
CA ARG A 59 -14.27 -5.27 5.41
C ARG A 59 -15.54 -5.04 6.19
N ASP A 60 -16.58 -4.60 5.46
CA ASP A 60 -17.91 -4.31 6.02
C ASP A 60 -17.89 -3.21 7.09
N LEU A 61 -16.84 -2.36 7.09
CA LEU A 61 -16.71 -1.19 7.94
C LEU A 61 -16.70 0.09 7.11
N ILE A 62 -17.36 1.12 7.63
CA ILE A 62 -17.34 2.46 7.04
C ILE A 62 -16.09 3.23 7.50
N THR A 63 -15.78 4.33 6.82
CA THR A 63 -14.58 5.14 7.09
C THR A 63 -14.50 5.61 8.55
N ASP A 64 -15.62 5.94 9.17
CA ASP A 64 -15.69 6.33 10.60
C ASP A 64 -15.16 5.23 11.52
N GLU A 65 -15.56 4.01 11.30
CA GLU A 65 -15.15 2.85 12.10
C GLU A 65 -13.65 2.55 11.90
N ILE A 66 -13.16 2.69 10.68
CA ILE A 66 -11.72 2.57 10.37
C ILE A 66 -10.91 3.63 11.11
N ILE A 67 -11.39 4.88 11.16
CA ILE A 67 -10.75 5.98 11.90
C ILE A 67 -10.70 5.66 13.40
N GLU A 68 -11.76 5.12 13.98
CA GLU A 68 -11.75 4.75 15.41
C GLU A 68 -10.74 3.63 15.70
N ILE A 69 -10.59 2.65 14.79
CA ILE A 69 -9.53 1.65 14.90
C ILE A 69 -8.16 2.33 14.87
N ALA A 70 -7.93 3.24 13.92
CA ALA A 70 -6.66 3.95 13.80
C ALA A 70 -6.33 4.76 15.06
N ARG A 71 -7.31 5.47 15.63
CA ARG A 71 -7.16 6.25 16.86
C ARG A 71 -6.76 5.44 18.07
N SER A 72 -7.12 4.16 18.12
CA SER A 72 -6.76 3.24 19.19
C SER A 72 -5.30 2.78 19.15
N LYS A 73 -4.58 3.05 18.07
CA LYS A 73 -3.23 2.55 17.84
C LYS A 73 -2.16 3.45 18.47
N VAL A 74 -1.08 2.82 18.93
CA VAL A 74 0.04 3.51 19.60
C VAL A 74 0.72 4.57 18.71
N TRP A 75 0.76 4.33 17.39
CA TRP A 75 1.37 5.21 16.40
C TRP A 75 0.47 6.42 16.01
N TRP A 76 -0.78 6.45 16.44
CA TRP A 76 -1.74 7.46 16.02
C TRP A 76 -1.27 8.90 16.28
N LYS A 77 -0.62 9.15 17.42
CA LYS A 77 -0.11 10.48 17.79
C LYS A 77 0.87 11.08 16.78
N ASP A 78 1.57 10.22 16.02
CA ASP A 78 2.56 10.62 15.02
C ASP A 78 2.03 10.52 13.58
N ALA A 79 0.75 10.21 13.38
CA ALA A 79 0.09 10.25 12.08
C ALA A 79 -0.03 11.72 11.61
N LYS A 80 0.69 12.07 10.53
CA LYS A 80 0.82 13.45 10.05
C LYS A 80 0.31 13.66 8.64
N PHE A 81 0.40 12.64 7.80
CA PHE A 81 0.06 12.72 6.38
C PHE A 81 -0.66 11.47 5.92
N GLY A 82 -1.46 11.62 4.88
CA GLY A 82 -2.05 10.50 4.21
C GLY A 82 -2.01 10.63 2.69
N VAL A 83 -2.09 9.49 2.04
CA VAL A 83 -2.34 9.36 0.61
C VAL A 83 -3.51 8.39 0.45
N ILE A 84 -4.50 8.79 -0.33
CA ILE A 84 -5.69 7.99 -0.55
C ILE A 84 -5.97 7.86 -2.05
N ASP A 85 -6.54 6.75 -2.48
CA ASP A 85 -6.95 6.59 -3.87
C ASP A 85 -7.89 7.71 -4.32
N VAL A 86 -7.78 8.12 -5.57
CA VAL A 86 -8.65 9.13 -6.17
C VAL A 86 -10.14 8.71 -6.14
N ALA A 87 -10.43 7.43 -6.18
CA ALA A 87 -11.79 6.91 -5.96
C ALA A 87 -12.32 7.25 -4.56
N GLY A 88 -11.44 7.37 -3.56
CA GLY A 88 -11.78 7.85 -2.22
C GLY A 88 -12.20 9.32 -2.14
N THR A 89 -12.06 10.09 -3.23
CA THR A 89 -12.51 11.48 -3.35
C THR A 89 -13.87 11.61 -4.08
N GLN A 90 -14.43 10.50 -4.57
CA GLN A 90 -15.67 10.52 -5.33
C GLN A 90 -16.88 10.54 -4.38
N HIS A 91 -17.77 11.51 -4.61
CA HIS A 91 -19.06 11.55 -3.95
C HIS A 91 -20.02 10.53 -4.57
N GLN A 92 -20.58 9.69 -3.73
CA GLN A 92 -21.74 8.86 -4.06
C GLN A 92 -22.94 9.35 -3.23
N ALA A 93 -23.67 8.46 -2.56
CA ALA A 93 -24.75 8.84 -1.63
C ALA A 93 -24.22 9.34 -0.27
N MET A 94 -22.93 9.16 0.02
CA MET A 94 -22.27 9.52 1.28
C MET A 94 -21.05 10.41 1.01
N ALA A 95 -20.52 11.07 2.05
CA ALA A 95 -19.29 11.84 1.95
C ALA A 95 -18.11 10.97 1.49
N ALA A 96 -17.23 11.55 0.69
CA ALA A 96 -16.07 10.82 0.19
C ALA A 96 -15.14 10.42 1.35
N PRO A 97 -14.54 9.20 1.35
CA PRO A 97 -13.66 8.75 2.42
C PRO A 97 -12.55 9.75 2.78
N ALA A 98 -11.93 10.40 1.80
CA ALA A 98 -10.91 11.41 2.02
C ALA A 98 -11.41 12.61 2.83
N GLU A 99 -12.64 13.06 2.56
CA GLU A 99 -13.26 14.17 3.31
C GLU A 99 -13.55 13.77 4.74
N VAL A 100 -14.07 12.57 4.96
CA VAL A 100 -14.34 12.03 6.29
C VAL A 100 -13.04 11.96 7.11
N TRP A 101 -11.96 11.47 6.51
CA TRP A 101 -10.66 11.44 7.16
C TRP A 101 -10.17 12.85 7.53
N MET A 102 -10.19 13.80 6.58
CA MET A 102 -9.74 15.16 6.83
C MET A 102 -10.58 15.89 7.88
N GLU A 103 -11.91 15.78 7.80
CA GLU A 103 -12.83 16.43 8.73
C GLU A 103 -12.67 15.90 10.15
N LYS A 104 -12.61 14.57 10.30
CA LYS A 104 -12.56 13.94 11.63
C LYS A 104 -11.19 13.97 12.28
N THR A 105 -10.11 13.98 11.51
CA THR A 105 -8.76 13.81 12.06
C THR A 105 -7.89 15.05 11.93
N GLY A 106 -8.21 15.97 11.03
CA GLY A 106 -7.36 17.08 10.66
C GLY A 106 -6.12 16.69 9.85
N ILE A 107 -5.95 15.41 9.53
CA ILE A 107 -4.84 14.92 8.69
C ILE A 107 -5.15 15.26 7.23
N TYR A 108 -4.21 15.90 6.56
CA TYR A 108 -4.32 16.15 5.12
C TYR A 108 -4.04 14.87 4.33
N PHE A 109 -4.92 14.55 3.40
CA PHE A 109 -4.78 13.43 2.47
C PHE A 109 -4.56 13.96 1.06
N ASP A 110 -3.42 13.59 0.46
CA ASP A 110 -3.17 13.84 -0.94
C ASP A 110 -3.80 12.71 -1.78
N SER A 111 -4.22 13.04 -2.98
CA SER A 111 -4.84 12.09 -3.91
C SER A 111 -4.47 12.46 -5.32
N GLN A 112 -4.05 11.49 -6.10
CA GLN A 112 -3.74 11.66 -7.51
C GLN A 112 -4.11 10.40 -8.30
N LYS A 113 -4.47 10.59 -9.58
CA LYS A 113 -4.72 9.47 -10.47
C LYS A 113 -3.40 8.73 -10.74
N VAL A 114 -3.36 7.46 -10.39
CA VAL A 114 -2.21 6.59 -10.60
C VAL A 114 -2.49 5.60 -11.73
N LYS A 115 -1.52 5.44 -12.61
CA LYS A 115 -1.52 4.40 -13.63
C LYS A 115 -1.03 3.10 -12.99
N ILE A 116 -1.94 2.19 -12.71
CA ILE A 116 -1.66 0.98 -11.90
C ILE A 116 -0.52 0.13 -12.48
N ASN A 117 -0.48 -0.05 -13.80
CA ASN A 117 0.60 -0.85 -14.41
C ASN A 117 1.99 -0.22 -14.15
N GLU A 118 2.11 1.11 -14.34
CA GLU A 118 3.35 1.83 -14.08
C GLU A 118 3.68 1.85 -12.57
N GLY A 119 2.65 1.98 -11.72
CA GLY A 119 2.78 1.89 -10.27
C GLY A 119 3.23 0.50 -9.81
N THR A 120 2.72 -0.55 -10.44
CA THR A 120 3.15 -1.94 -10.21
C THR A 120 4.63 -2.12 -10.51
N GLU A 121 5.11 -1.63 -11.66
CA GLU A 121 6.54 -1.67 -11.99
C GLU A 121 7.38 -0.85 -11.02
N ARG A 122 6.83 0.26 -10.50
CA ARG A 122 7.51 1.06 -9.46
C ARG A 122 7.67 0.28 -8.15
N LEU A 123 6.62 -0.40 -7.70
CA LEU A 123 6.70 -1.24 -6.50
C LEU A 123 7.67 -2.42 -6.69
N LYS A 124 7.65 -3.07 -7.86
CA LYS A 124 8.65 -4.11 -8.18
C LYS A 124 10.08 -3.58 -8.07
N ALA A 125 10.33 -2.35 -8.54
CA ALA A 125 11.65 -1.74 -8.43
C ALA A 125 12.08 -1.50 -6.97
N PHE A 126 11.14 -1.25 -6.05
CA PHE A 126 11.40 -1.14 -4.62
C PHE A 126 11.62 -2.50 -3.94
N LEU A 127 10.96 -3.55 -4.45
CA LEU A 127 11.12 -4.92 -3.96
C LEU A 127 12.36 -5.63 -4.51
N LYS A 128 12.94 -5.14 -5.63
CA LYS A 128 14.16 -5.74 -6.17
C LYS A 128 15.32 -5.56 -5.19
N THR A 129 15.94 -6.69 -4.86
CA THR A 129 17.17 -6.73 -4.06
C THR A 129 18.35 -7.13 -4.94
N ASP A 130 19.49 -6.53 -4.70
CA ASP A 130 20.74 -6.90 -5.36
C ASP A 130 21.54 -7.83 -4.42
N PRO A 131 21.61 -9.14 -4.71
CA PRO A 131 22.30 -10.09 -3.85
C PRO A 131 23.82 -9.85 -3.83
N VAL A 132 24.39 -9.14 -4.81
CA VAL A 132 25.81 -8.84 -4.88
C VAL A 132 26.17 -7.66 -3.98
N GLN A 133 25.30 -6.65 -3.93
CA GLN A 133 25.57 -5.44 -3.15
C GLN A 133 25.19 -5.54 -1.68
N GLN A 134 24.52 -6.64 -1.27
CA GLN A 134 24.05 -6.88 0.11
C GLN A 134 23.36 -5.66 0.73
N ARG A 135 22.61 -4.90 -0.06
CA ARG A 135 21.86 -3.74 0.42
C ARG A 135 20.61 -4.19 1.12
N GLU A 136 20.27 -3.49 2.18
CA GLU A 136 18.98 -3.64 2.84
C GLU A 136 17.82 -3.38 1.86
N PRO A 137 16.73 -4.13 1.95
CA PRO A 137 15.56 -3.89 1.14
C PRO A 137 15.05 -2.46 1.30
N ARG A 138 14.62 -1.85 0.19
CA ARG A 138 14.09 -0.48 0.21
C ARG A 138 12.70 -0.39 0.84
N ILE A 139 11.98 -1.50 0.89
CA ILE A 139 10.68 -1.63 1.54
C ILE A 139 10.61 -2.94 2.32
N VAL A 140 10.12 -2.86 3.55
CA VAL A 140 9.94 -4.00 4.43
C VAL A 140 8.57 -3.93 5.11
N PHE A 141 8.07 -5.08 5.52
CA PHE A 141 6.73 -5.25 6.08
C PHE A 141 6.81 -5.96 7.43
N ASN A 142 6.13 -5.41 8.44
CA ASN A 142 5.96 -6.14 9.68
C ASN A 142 5.08 -7.39 9.44
N PRO A 143 5.39 -8.54 10.05
CA PRO A 143 4.59 -9.77 9.88
C PRO A 143 3.13 -9.64 10.33
N ARG A 144 2.77 -8.59 11.08
CA ARG A 144 1.38 -8.28 11.44
C ARG A 144 0.55 -7.73 10.27
N CYS A 145 1.17 -7.26 9.21
CA CYS A 145 0.52 -6.73 8.00
C CYS A 145 -0.01 -7.89 7.13
N LYS A 146 -0.94 -8.65 7.68
CA LYS A 146 -1.42 -9.90 7.08
C LYS A 146 -2.17 -9.71 5.77
N GLY A 147 -2.87 -8.58 5.61
CA GLY A 147 -3.62 -8.26 4.39
C GLY A 147 -2.69 -8.14 3.20
N ILE A 148 -1.78 -7.17 3.21
CA ILE A 148 -0.84 -6.97 2.11
C ILE A 148 0.09 -8.16 1.91
N LEU A 149 0.55 -8.81 2.98
CA LEU A 149 1.37 -10.01 2.87
C LEU A 149 0.61 -11.19 2.24
N SER A 150 -0.70 -11.27 2.43
CA SER A 150 -1.54 -12.24 1.73
C SER A 150 -1.69 -11.93 0.25
N GLU A 151 -1.78 -10.65 -0.12
CA GLU A 151 -1.82 -10.21 -1.52
C GLU A 151 -0.50 -10.51 -2.25
N PHE A 152 0.62 -10.49 -1.55
CA PHE A 152 1.91 -10.98 -2.06
C PHE A 152 2.02 -12.51 -2.07
N GLY A 153 1.06 -13.25 -1.52
CA GLY A 153 1.10 -14.72 -1.42
C GLY A 153 2.06 -15.23 -0.35
N VAL A 154 2.45 -14.40 0.60
CA VAL A 154 3.39 -14.73 1.69
C VAL A 154 2.66 -15.35 2.89
N GLN A 155 1.47 -14.87 3.19
CA GLN A 155 0.63 -15.32 4.31
C GLN A 155 -0.78 -15.68 3.83
N PRO A 156 -1.54 -16.46 4.61
CA PRO A 156 -2.96 -16.68 4.35
C PRO A 156 -3.77 -15.38 4.44
N ASN A 157 -4.83 -15.27 3.63
CA ASN A 157 -5.74 -14.15 3.67
C ASN A 157 -6.42 -14.05 5.06
N PRO A 158 -6.41 -12.87 5.71
CA PRO A 158 -6.91 -12.72 7.08
C PRO A 158 -8.41 -12.96 7.23
N PHE A 159 -9.20 -12.87 6.14
CA PHE A 159 -10.64 -13.06 6.20
C PHE A 159 -11.09 -14.52 6.13
N ASP A 160 -10.37 -15.36 5.41
CA ASP A 160 -10.81 -16.73 5.15
C ASP A 160 -9.71 -17.81 5.27
N GLY A 161 -8.49 -17.39 5.60
CA GLY A 161 -7.35 -18.29 5.79
C GLY A 161 -6.81 -18.96 4.53
N GLN A 162 -7.33 -18.62 3.34
CA GLN A 162 -6.86 -19.23 2.10
C GLN A 162 -5.60 -18.54 1.57
N THR A 163 -4.70 -19.30 0.98
CA THR A 163 -3.53 -18.76 0.29
C THR A 163 -3.94 -18.21 -1.06
N ARG A 164 -3.83 -16.92 -1.20
CA ARG A 164 -4.10 -16.16 -2.43
C ARG A 164 -2.95 -15.21 -2.70
N ALA A 165 -2.91 -14.70 -3.93
CA ALA A 165 -1.96 -13.66 -4.31
C ALA A 165 -2.58 -12.78 -5.39
N TYR A 166 -2.13 -11.53 -5.47
CA TYR A 166 -2.43 -10.65 -6.59
C TYR A 166 -1.83 -11.21 -7.88
N ARG A 167 -2.67 -11.38 -8.89
CA ARG A 167 -2.30 -12.12 -10.11
C ARG A 167 -2.60 -11.32 -11.37
N TRP A 168 -1.88 -11.68 -12.42
CA TRP A 168 -2.24 -11.27 -13.77
C TRP A 168 -3.55 -11.90 -14.20
N LYS A 169 -4.33 -11.20 -15.02
CA LYS A 169 -5.51 -11.80 -15.67
C LYS A 169 -5.08 -12.98 -16.51
N MET A 170 -5.84 -14.07 -16.40
CA MET A 170 -5.62 -15.30 -17.14
C MET A 170 -6.88 -15.69 -17.91
N ASP A 171 -6.70 -16.34 -19.06
CA ASP A 171 -7.78 -17.01 -19.77
C ASP A 171 -8.19 -18.32 -19.08
N ARG A 172 -9.16 -19.03 -19.70
CA ARG A 172 -9.65 -20.31 -19.16
C ARG A 172 -8.58 -21.40 -19.12
N ASP A 173 -7.57 -21.30 -19.97
CA ASP A 173 -6.47 -22.26 -20.09
C ASP A 173 -5.30 -21.92 -19.16
N GLY A 174 -5.42 -20.82 -18.39
CA GLY A 174 -4.40 -20.34 -17.46
C GLY A 174 -3.23 -19.63 -18.13
N THR A 175 -3.44 -19.08 -19.32
CA THR A 175 -2.50 -18.20 -20.03
C THR A 175 -2.75 -16.76 -19.63
N ILE A 176 -1.66 -16.01 -19.35
CA ILE A 176 -1.76 -14.59 -18.99
C ILE A 176 -2.28 -13.78 -20.17
N ILE A 177 -3.36 -13.02 -19.96
CA ILE A 177 -3.97 -12.15 -20.98
C ILE A 177 -3.44 -10.73 -20.79
N GLY A 178 -2.49 -10.35 -21.65
CA GLY A 178 -1.91 -9.00 -21.62
C GLY A 178 -1.15 -8.69 -20.34
N GLU A 179 -0.85 -7.42 -20.12
CA GLU A 179 -0.13 -6.91 -18.94
C GLU A 179 -1.08 -6.22 -17.95
N THR A 180 -2.30 -6.76 -17.81
CA THR A 180 -3.30 -6.19 -16.90
C THR A 180 -3.50 -7.15 -15.72
N PRO A 181 -3.25 -6.70 -14.49
CA PRO A 181 -3.55 -7.49 -13.30
C PRO A 181 -5.05 -7.72 -13.12
N ASP A 182 -5.42 -8.79 -12.43
CA ASP A 182 -6.78 -9.02 -11.94
C ASP A 182 -7.10 -7.99 -10.86
N ASP A 183 -8.33 -7.48 -10.83
CA ASP A 183 -8.74 -6.45 -9.86
C ASP A 183 -9.25 -7.03 -8.54
N ARG A 184 -8.67 -8.14 -8.11
CA ARG A 184 -8.99 -8.82 -6.84
C ARG A 184 -7.73 -9.00 -6.00
N TYR A 185 -7.89 -8.95 -4.67
CA TYR A 185 -6.80 -9.16 -3.70
C TYR A 185 -5.61 -8.22 -3.92
N ASN A 186 -5.87 -6.92 -3.94
CA ASN A 186 -4.88 -5.91 -4.31
C ASN A 186 -4.99 -4.60 -3.52
N HIS A 187 -5.82 -4.53 -2.48
CA HIS A 187 -6.10 -3.28 -1.77
C HIS A 187 -4.89 -2.74 -1.01
N GLY A 188 -4.20 -3.58 -0.25
CA GLY A 188 -2.95 -3.21 0.43
C GLY A 188 -1.85 -2.86 -0.56
N VAL A 189 -1.70 -3.66 -1.62
CA VAL A 189 -0.76 -3.39 -2.72
C VAL A 189 -1.08 -2.06 -3.41
N LYS A 190 -2.35 -1.78 -3.73
CA LYS A 190 -2.76 -0.50 -4.31
C LYS A 190 -2.47 0.67 -3.37
N ALA A 191 -2.79 0.54 -2.09
CA ALA A 191 -2.49 1.57 -1.09
C ALA A 191 -0.99 1.92 -1.08
N VAL A 192 -0.11 0.91 -1.09
CA VAL A 192 1.34 1.12 -1.19
C VAL A 192 1.74 1.76 -2.52
N ILE A 193 1.15 1.33 -3.64
CA ILE A 193 1.42 1.93 -4.96
C ILE A 193 1.06 3.43 -4.95
N TYR A 194 -0.11 3.81 -4.42
CA TYR A 194 -0.51 5.22 -4.35
C TYR A 194 0.49 6.04 -3.53
N GLY A 195 0.89 5.55 -2.38
CA GLY A 195 1.87 6.21 -1.53
C GLY A 195 3.25 6.31 -2.16
N LEU A 196 3.73 5.26 -2.80
CA LEU A 196 5.01 5.25 -3.53
C LEU A 196 5.04 6.28 -4.66
N ILE A 197 4.00 6.30 -5.50
CA ILE A 197 3.93 7.23 -6.63
C ILE A 197 3.80 8.68 -6.13
N ASN A 198 3.01 8.91 -5.09
CA ASN A 198 2.88 10.25 -4.50
C ASN A 198 4.22 10.76 -3.97
N ARG A 199 4.99 9.92 -3.27
CA ARG A 199 6.24 10.30 -2.62
C ARG A 199 7.44 10.33 -3.57
N TYR A 200 7.57 9.33 -4.43
CA TYR A 200 8.79 9.08 -5.23
C TYR A 200 8.58 9.19 -6.74
N GLY A 201 7.35 9.39 -7.20
CA GLY A 201 7.01 9.39 -8.63
C GLY A 201 7.22 8.03 -9.29
N TYR A 202 7.05 7.98 -10.59
CA TYR A 202 7.17 6.74 -11.38
C TYR A 202 8.62 6.26 -11.61
N GLY A 203 9.61 7.12 -11.34
CA GLY A 203 11.03 6.77 -11.44
C GLY A 203 11.65 6.89 -12.83
N TYR A 204 10.89 7.33 -13.86
CA TYR A 204 11.45 7.71 -15.14
C TYR A 204 11.62 9.22 -15.22
N ILE A 205 12.77 9.63 -15.76
CA ILE A 205 13.05 11.03 -16.04
C ILE A 205 12.39 11.34 -17.38
N THR A 206 11.28 12.07 -17.38
CA THR A 206 10.86 12.77 -18.57
C THR A 206 11.77 13.98 -18.74
N GLU A 207 12.45 14.10 -19.86
CA GLU A 207 13.48 15.11 -20.14
C GLU A 207 13.07 16.58 -19.93
N ASN A 208 11.85 16.88 -19.46
CA ASN A 208 11.34 18.24 -19.34
C ASN A 208 10.51 18.54 -18.08
N LYS A 209 10.64 17.80 -17.00
CA LYS A 209 10.06 18.25 -15.71
C LYS A 209 11.08 18.11 -14.59
N LYS A 210 11.60 19.24 -14.11
CA LYS A 210 12.30 19.32 -12.82
C LYS A 210 11.42 18.62 -11.78
N ILE A 211 11.92 17.52 -11.25
CA ILE A 211 11.28 16.76 -10.19
C ILE A 211 11.16 17.71 -9.00
N LYS A 212 9.94 18.18 -8.71
CA LYS A 212 9.67 18.81 -7.43
C LYS A 212 9.65 17.67 -6.40
N VAL A 213 10.81 17.41 -5.83
CA VAL A 213 10.87 16.61 -4.60
C VAL A 213 10.16 17.42 -3.54
N ARG A 214 8.93 17.05 -3.23
CA ARG A 214 8.25 17.59 -2.05
C ARG A 214 8.97 16.99 -0.84
N ARG A 215 9.86 17.78 -0.24
CA ARG A 215 10.38 17.49 1.10
C ARG A 215 9.26 17.84 2.07
N TRP A 216 8.81 16.87 2.79
CA TRP A 216 7.89 17.00 3.92
C TRP A 216 8.67 17.35 5.17
#